data_b5c88a4080c3bc17873588d14016f5ba
#
_entry.id   b5c88a4080c3bc17873588d14016f5ba
#
_cell.length_a   1.000
_cell.length_b   1.000
_cell.length_c   1.000
_cell.angle_alpha   90.00
_cell.angle_beta   90.00
_cell.angle_gamma   90.00
#
_symmetry.space_group_name_H-M   'P 1'
#
loop_
_entity.id
_entity.type
_entity.pdbx_description
1 polymer ?
#
loop_
_entity_poly.entity_id
_entity_poly.type
_entity_poly.pdbx_seq_one_letter_code
_entity_poly.pdbx_strand_id
1 'polypeptide(L)'
;MLRGWVLVLLATLAAVLATAVPVPAYASRVPVAAECRASGDAGESWRRVVADASRWRCGGERSGIGPDVTLVRFALDRSGVRPLSFVAHYGRFDRVTLIALDRDGSARARDYTMNDVHRISAGPFFSAPLPPIGPSTVAVIARIERPWIELTLNHLWLDDAPGGSGWPIAMVTVLAMVCGILLVPLLLNAAFYWAMPQRYVVWHLLMVSSTLVQAATLTGLIPLLLPLPFAWQIAASDISFAALTAGALMFMRDWIEPTMLGPRLRQAMLAQAICGVILSSLISLSLPMTRPFAIGLLHLTVLPAIVLLFAAMAVAWRNGSRLGAVPDRRVEPRAGGRADADRQLPARRVAQRSAACVSCRAGVR
;
A
#
# COMPACT_ATOMS: atom_id res chain seq x y z
N MET A 1 27.80 16.63 11.75
CA MET A 1 27.94 15.22 11.31
C MET A 1 26.65 14.65 10.71
N LEU A 2 25.47 14.85 11.29
CA LEU A 2 24.19 14.29 10.81
C LEU A 2 23.85 14.68 9.34
N ARG A 3 24.12 15.95 8.95
CA ARG A 3 23.90 16.41 7.55
C ARG A 3 24.69 15.65 6.49
N GLY A 4 25.91 15.23 6.84
CA GLY A 4 26.74 14.45 5.90
C GLY A 4 26.17 13.05 5.64
N TRP A 5 25.69 12.38 6.67
CA TRP A 5 25.08 11.06 6.55
C TRP A 5 23.76 11.07 5.79
N VAL A 6 22.94 12.11 5.97
CA VAL A 6 21.69 12.28 5.22
C VAL A 6 21.97 12.51 3.73
N LEU A 7 22.98 13.31 3.39
CA LEU A 7 23.39 13.53 2.01
C LEU A 7 23.96 12.26 1.37
N VAL A 8 24.76 11.49 2.10
CA VAL A 8 25.26 10.20 1.61
C VAL A 8 24.12 9.21 1.39
N LEU A 9 23.16 9.13 2.31
CA LEU A 9 21.96 8.29 2.18
C LEU A 9 21.08 8.70 0.99
N LEU A 10 20.87 10.00 0.79
CA LEU A 10 20.11 10.51 -0.34
C LEU A 10 20.88 10.32 -1.66
N ALA A 11 22.20 10.48 -1.68
CA ALA A 11 23.01 10.24 -2.85
C ALA A 11 23.08 8.75 -3.21
N THR A 12 23.18 7.85 -2.23
CA THR A 12 23.10 6.40 -2.47
C THR A 12 21.72 5.97 -2.92
N LEU A 13 20.67 6.51 -2.34
CA LEU A 13 19.28 6.25 -2.77
C LEU A 13 19.05 6.78 -4.20
N ALA A 14 19.52 7.98 -4.51
CA ALA A 14 19.45 8.55 -5.85
C ALA A 14 20.29 7.75 -6.86
N ALA A 15 21.49 7.29 -6.47
CA ALA A 15 22.32 6.42 -7.31
C ALA A 15 21.66 5.06 -7.56
N VAL A 16 21.06 4.45 -6.54
CA VAL A 16 20.27 3.19 -6.66
C VAL A 16 19.05 3.40 -7.54
N LEU A 17 18.36 4.52 -7.41
CA LEU A 17 17.22 4.87 -8.28
C LEU A 17 17.65 5.20 -9.72
N ALA A 18 18.82 5.82 -9.91
CA ALA A 18 19.37 6.13 -11.23
C ALA A 18 19.95 4.90 -11.93
N THR A 19 20.43 3.90 -11.20
CA THR A 19 20.82 2.58 -11.72
C THR A 19 19.62 1.65 -11.91
N ALA A 20 18.42 2.05 -11.54
CA ALA A 20 17.19 1.45 -12.02
C ALA A 20 17.11 1.68 -13.53
N VAL A 21 18.00 0.99 -14.22
CA VAL A 21 18.17 0.81 -15.66
C VAL A 21 16.81 0.77 -16.33
N PRO A 22 16.66 1.35 -17.52
CA PRO A 22 15.46 1.19 -18.32
C PRO A 22 15.07 -0.27 -18.32
N VAL A 23 13.93 -0.54 -17.69
CA VAL A 23 13.35 -1.86 -17.53
C VAL A 23 13.28 -2.44 -18.94
N PRO A 24 14.05 -3.48 -19.28
CA PRO A 24 13.87 -4.14 -20.56
C PRO A 24 12.40 -4.49 -20.65
N ALA A 25 11.76 -4.07 -21.71
CA ALA A 25 10.37 -4.35 -21.98
C ALA A 25 10.13 -5.83 -21.69
N TYR A 26 9.14 -6.14 -20.88
CA TYR A 26 8.71 -7.45 -20.45
C TYR A 26 9.02 -8.54 -21.49
N ALA A 27 10.03 -9.36 -21.21
CA ALA A 27 10.66 -10.21 -22.22
C ALA A 27 9.75 -11.37 -22.71
N SER A 28 8.60 -11.57 -22.05
CA SER A 28 7.68 -12.67 -22.31
C SER A 28 6.26 -12.24 -22.73
N ARG A 29 6.05 -10.94 -22.94
CA ARG A 29 4.75 -10.49 -23.47
C ARG A 29 4.60 -10.95 -24.90
N VAL A 30 3.53 -11.69 -25.14
CA VAL A 30 3.18 -12.07 -26.51
C VAL A 30 2.71 -10.84 -27.27
N PRO A 31 3.33 -10.49 -28.41
CA PRO A 31 2.84 -9.40 -29.23
C PRO A 31 1.44 -9.71 -29.74
N VAL A 32 0.55 -8.73 -29.64
CA VAL A 32 -0.81 -8.83 -30.15
C VAL A 32 -0.98 -7.83 -31.30
N ALA A 33 -1.70 -8.26 -32.34
CA ALA A 33 -1.95 -7.41 -33.50
C ALA A 33 -2.86 -6.22 -33.14
N ALA A 34 -3.80 -6.41 -32.23
CA ALA A 34 -4.67 -5.36 -31.72
C ALA A 34 -5.22 -5.73 -30.35
N GLU A 35 -5.38 -4.70 -29.50
CA GLU A 35 -6.12 -4.77 -28.26
C GLU A 35 -7.37 -3.91 -28.39
N CYS A 36 -8.53 -4.53 -28.21
CA CYS A 36 -9.83 -3.86 -28.29
C CYS A 36 -10.63 -4.12 -27.03
N ARG A 37 -11.43 -3.16 -26.60
CA ARG A 37 -12.23 -3.23 -25.39
C ARG A 37 -13.70 -3.00 -25.68
N ALA A 38 -14.55 -3.71 -24.94
CA ALA A 38 -16.00 -3.54 -24.97
C ALA A 38 -16.57 -3.65 -23.57
N SER A 39 -17.70 -2.99 -23.35
CA SER A 39 -18.46 -3.05 -22.10
C SER A 39 -19.71 -3.89 -22.29
N GLY A 40 -20.13 -4.56 -21.22
CA GLY A 40 -21.35 -5.35 -21.19
C GLY A 40 -21.99 -5.38 -19.82
N ASP A 41 -23.19 -5.93 -19.74
CA ASP A 41 -23.90 -6.12 -18.48
C ASP A 41 -23.58 -7.52 -17.91
N ALA A 42 -23.75 -7.67 -16.58
CA ALA A 42 -23.41 -8.94 -15.90
C ALA A 42 -24.20 -10.15 -16.43
N GLY A 43 -25.45 -9.95 -16.84
CA GLY A 43 -26.32 -11.00 -17.40
C GLY A 43 -26.16 -11.22 -18.92
N GLU A 44 -25.38 -10.39 -19.60
CA GLU A 44 -25.24 -10.45 -21.05
C GLU A 44 -24.30 -11.55 -21.48
N SER A 45 -24.73 -12.34 -22.49
CA SER A 45 -23.85 -13.34 -23.08
C SER A 45 -22.68 -12.69 -23.79
N TRP A 46 -21.45 -13.10 -23.47
CA TRP A 46 -20.24 -12.63 -24.12
C TRP A 46 -20.28 -12.81 -25.65
N ARG A 47 -20.97 -13.84 -26.16
CA ARG A 47 -21.13 -14.11 -27.60
C ARG A 47 -21.86 -12.96 -28.32
N ARG A 48 -22.86 -12.36 -27.64
CA ARG A 48 -23.58 -11.22 -28.22
C ARG A 48 -22.69 -9.99 -28.31
N VAL A 49 -21.90 -9.73 -27.25
CA VAL A 49 -20.95 -8.61 -27.25
C VAL A 49 -19.85 -8.81 -28.30
N VAL A 50 -19.37 -10.03 -28.46
CA VAL A 50 -18.33 -10.36 -29.45
C VAL A 50 -18.85 -10.20 -30.88
N ALA A 51 -20.11 -10.53 -31.16
CA ALA A 51 -20.73 -10.42 -32.48
C ALA A 51 -21.01 -8.93 -32.88
N ASP A 52 -21.13 -8.04 -31.94
CA ASP A 52 -21.42 -6.62 -32.18
C ASP A 52 -20.12 -5.80 -32.34
N ALA A 53 -19.71 -5.61 -33.59
CA ALA A 53 -18.48 -4.88 -33.89
C ALA A 53 -18.51 -3.41 -33.43
N SER A 54 -19.69 -2.79 -33.30
CA SER A 54 -19.83 -1.40 -32.91
C SER A 54 -19.46 -1.11 -31.44
N ARG A 55 -19.46 -2.14 -30.59
CA ARG A 55 -19.11 -2.03 -29.17
C ARG A 55 -17.60 -2.01 -28.92
N TRP A 56 -16.82 -2.45 -29.90
CA TRP A 56 -15.38 -2.59 -29.71
C TRP A 56 -14.64 -1.29 -30.00
N ARG A 57 -13.89 -0.83 -29.01
CA ARG A 57 -12.98 0.31 -29.13
C ARG A 57 -11.54 -0.21 -29.12
N CYS A 58 -10.83 0.03 -30.21
CA CYS A 58 -9.44 -0.38 -30.37
C CYS A 58 -8.52 0.84 -30.32
N GLY A 59 -7.28 0.68 -29.87
CA GLY A 59 -6.31 1.78 -29.90
C GLY A 59 -5.92 2.35 -28.54
N GLY A 60 -6.10 1.59 -27.47
CA GLY A 60 -5.47 1.93 -26.19
C GLY A 60 -6.24 2.90 -25.29
N GLU A 61 -7.53 3.14 -25.54
CA GLU A 61 -8.37 3.87 -24.58
C GLU A 61 -8.40 3.14 -23.24
N ARG A 62 -8.17 3.88 -22.15
CA ARG A 62 -8.26 3.35 -20.80
C ARG A 62 -9.72 3.08 -20.44
N SER A 63 -9.96 1.90 -19.86
CA SER A 63 -11.28 1.59 -19.30
C SER A 63 -11.40 2.16 -17.91
N GLY A 64 -12.44 2.96 -17.68
CA GLY A 64 -12.84 3.37 -16.32
C GLY A 64 -13.62 2.26 -15.61
N ILE A 65 -13.76 2.40 -14.28
CA ILE A 65 -14.64 1.54 -13.47
C ILE A 65 -16.08 2.04 -13.66
N GLY A 66 -16.78 1.45 -14.57
CA GLY A 66 -18.19 1.79 -14.81
C GLY A 66 -19.04 0.57 -15.11
N PRO A 67 -18.70 -0.18 -16.13
CA PRO A 67 -19.49 -1.33 -16.53
C PRO A 67 -19.34 -2.50 -15.56
N ASP A 68 -20.42 -3.28 -15.42
CA ASP A 68 -20.39 -4.50 -14.64
C ASP A 68 -19.46 -5.55 -15.25
N VAL A 69 -19.32 -5.52 -16.55
CA VAL A 69 -18.45 -6.44 -17.30
C VAL A 69 -17.60 -5.64 -18.29
N THR A 70 -16.32 -5.92 -18.28
CA THR A 70 -15.39 -5.42 -19.30
C THR A 70 -14.84 -6.61 -20.08
N LEU A 71 -14.92 -6.56 -21.40
CA LEU A 71 -14.30 -7.51 -22.29
C LEU A 71 -13.06 -6.88 -22.93
N VAL A 72 -11.96 -7.62 -22.93
CA VAL A 72 -10.73 -7.21 -23.62
C VAL A 72 -10.37 -8.28 -24.61
N ARG A 73 -10.28 -7.92 -25.88
CA ARG A 73 -9.95 -8.80 -26.98
C ARG A 73 -8.52 -8.55 -27.43
N PHE A 74 -7.73 -9.60 -27.39
CA PHE A 74 -6.38 -9.65 -27.93
C PHE A 74 -6.42 -10.39 -29.27
N ALA A 75 -6.22 -9.68 -30.36
CA ALA A 75 -6.05 -10.30 -31.66
C ALA A 75 -4.64 -10.90 -31.72
N LEU A 76 -4.55 -12.20 -31.91
CA LEU A 76 -3.28 -12.92 -31.97
C LEU A 76 -2.57 -12.58 -33.28
N ASP A 77 -1.28 -12.27 -33.18
CA ASP A 77 -0.44 -12.11 -34.36
C ASP A 77 -0.06 -13.49 -34.94
N ARG A 78 0.22 -13.51 -36.23
CA ARG A 78 0.69 -14.72 -36.95
C ARG A 78 2.15 -15.07 -36.66
N SER A 79 2.78 -14.37 -35.70
CA SER A 79 4.18 -14.57 -35.31
C SER A 79 4.55 -15.96 -34.80
N GLY A 80 3.56 -16.83 -34.61
CA GLY A 80 3.77 -18.21 -34.18
C GLY A 80 3.93 -18.39 -32.68
N VAL A 81 4.14 -17.31 -31.90
CA VAL A 81 4.20 -17.37 -30.43
C VAL A 81 2.81 -17.59 -29.87
N ARG A 82 2.65 -18.66 -29.10
CA ARG A 82 1.36 -19.02 -28.49
C ARG A 82 1.35 -18.61 -27.03
N PRO A 83 0.42 -17.75 -26.62
CA PRO A 83 0.28 -17.41 -25.23
C PRO A 83 -0.20 -18.63 -24.42
N LEU A 84 0.34 -18.78 -23.22
CA LEU A 84 -0.03 -19.82 -22.26
C LEU A 84 -0.83 -19.27 -21.08
N SER A 85 -0.62 -18.01 -20.73
CA SER A 85 -1.27 -17.37 -19.59
C SER A 85 -1.78 -15.97 -19.92
N PHE A 86 -2.83 -15.60 -19.24
CA PHE A 86 -3.33 -14.25 -19.12
C PHE A 86 -2.76 -13.64 -17.83
N VAL A 87 -2.25 -12.44 -17.91
CA VAL A 87 -1.71 -11.71 -16.78
C VAL A 87 -2.44 -10.38 -16.64
N ALA A 88 -2.80 -10.03 -15.41
CA ALA A 88 -3.40 -8.75 -15.10
C ALA A 88 -2.92 -8.22 -13.75
N HIS A 89 -3.04 -6.89 -13.56
CA HIS A 89 -2.75 -6.27 -12.26
C HIS A 89 -3.71 -6.84 -11.20
N TYR A 90 -3.17 -7.18 -10.01
CA TYR A 90 -3.99 -7.70 -8.94
C TYR A 90 -5.04 -6.66 -8.49
N GLY A 91 -6.23 -7.15 -8.25
CA GLY A 91 -7.35 -6.36 -7.79
C GLY A 91 -8.52 -7.27 -7.54
N ARG A 92 -9.58 -6.74 -6.93
CA ARG A 92 -10.80 -7.50 -6.70
C ARG A 92 -11.60 -7.59 -7.98
N PHE A 93 -12.13 -8.75 -8.25
CA PHE A 93 -13.09 -9.06 -9.30
C PHE A 93 -13.93 -10.25 -8.86
N ASP A 94 -15.09 -10.45 -9.46
CA ASP A 94 -15.92 -11.61 -9.13
C ASP A 94 -15.51 -12.83 -9.94
N ARG A 95 -15.32 -12.64 -11.25
CA ARG A 95 -14.98 -13.70 -12.20
C ARG A 95 -14.15 -13.15 -13.34
N VAL A 96 -13.22 -13.96 -13.81
CA VAL A 96 -12.53 -13.76 -15.08
C VAL A 96 -12.81 -14.97 -15.96
N THR A 97 -13.46 -14.75 -17.11
CA THR A 97 -13.66 -15.78 -18.13
C THR A 97 -12.68 -15.54 -19.26
N LEU A 98 -11.80 -16.50 -19.50
CA LEU A 98 -10.85 -16.48 -20.62
C LEU A 98 -11.42 -17.32 -21.76
N ILE A 99 -11.46 -16.74 -22.95
CA ILE A 99 -12.10 -17.34 -24.12
C ILE A 99 -11.09 -17.33 -25.27
N ALA A 100 -10.76 -18.51 -25.79
CA ALA A 100 -10.01 -18.68 -27.02
C ALA A 100 -11.02 -18.80 -28.17
N LEU A 101 -10.96 -17.84 -29.10
CA LEU A 101 -11.86 -17.78 -30.26
C LEU A 101 -11.13 -18.28 -31.50
N ASP A 102 -11.67 -19.30 -32.15
CA ASP A 102 -11.15 -19.87 -33.37
C ASP A 102 -11.76 -19.20 -34.63
N ARG A 103 -11.12 -19.39 -35.78
CA ARG A 103 -11.49 -18.74 -37.04
C ARG A 103 -12.88 -19.20 -37.54
N ASP A 104 -13.30 -20.42 -37.22
CA ASP A 104 -14.62 -20.97 -37.56
C ASP A 104 -15.75 -20.45 -36.62
N GLY A 105 -15.43 -19.58 -35.68
CA GLY A 105 -16.36 -19.07 -34.66
C GLY A 105 -16.55 -19.99 -33.46
N SER A 106 -15.91 -21.15 -33.43
CA SER A 106 -15.88 -21.97 -32.22
C SER A 106 -15.07 -21.32 -31.14
N ALA A 107 -15.44 -21.59 -29.88
CA ALA A 107 -14.79 -20.96 -28.75
C ALA A 107 -14.65 -21.93 -27.56
N ARG A 108 -13.49 -21.88 -26.94
CA ARG A 108 -13.19 -22.59 -25.69
C ARG A 108 -13.09 -21.56 -24.58
N ALA A 109 -13.86 -21.73 -23.51
CA ALA A 109 -13.89 -20.82 -22.39
C ALA A 109 -13.49 -21.51 -21.11
N ARG A 110 -12.86 -20.77 -20.22
CA ARG A 110 -12.51 -21.20 -18.87
C ARG A 110 -12.74 -20.07 -17.88
N ASP A 111 -13.43 -20.38 -16.80
CA ASP A 111 -13.78 -19.43 -15.74
C ASP A 111 -12.79 -19.53 -14.58
N TYR A 112 -12.50 -18.37 -13.97
CA TYR A 112 -11.65 -18.24 -12.80
C TYR A 112 -12.29 -17.30 -11.79
N THR A 113 -12.29 -17.72 -10.54
CA THR A 113 -12.56 -16.86 -9.40
C THR A 113 -11.25 -16.33 -8.79
N MET A 114 -11.33 -15.44 -7.81
CA MET A 114 -10.14 -14.95 -7.10
C MET A 114 -9.32 -16.07 -6.41
N ASN A 115 -9.93 -17.23 -6.15
CA ASN A 115 -9.22 -18.35 -5.51
C ASN A 115 -8.54 -19.27 -6.54
N ASP A 116 -8.91 -19.17 -7.82
CA ASP A 116 -8.39 -20.04 -8.89
C ASP A 116 -7.20 -19.40 -9.64
N VAL A 117 -6.97 -18.11 -9.43
CA VAL A 117 -5.86 -17.40 -10.05
C VAL A 117 -4.59 -17.52 -9.23
N HIS A 118 -3.45 -17.51 -9.89
CA HIS A 118 -2.14 -17.59 -9.27
C HIS A 118 -1.52 -16.21 -9.13
N ARG A 119 -1.05 -15.87 -7.92
CA ARG A 119 -0.27 -14.67 -7.71
C ARG A 119 1.12 -14.83 -8.30
N ILE A 120 1.56 -13.87 -9.11
CA ILE A 120 2.93 -13.83 -9.60
C ILE A 120 3.85 -13.31 -8.49
N SER A 121 4.95 -14.01 -8.23
CA SER A 121 5.93 -13.64 -7.19
C SER A 121 6.80 -12.43 -7.55
N ALA A 122 6.55 -11.80 -8.69
CA ALA A 122 7.32 -10.66 -9.18
C ALA A 122 6.39 -9.52 -9.55
N GLY A 123 5.93 -8.77 -8.56
CA GLY A 123 5.10 -7.60 -8.77
C GLY A 123 3.61 -7.78 -8.42
N PRO A 124 2.83 -6.73 -8.62
CA PRO A 124 1.41 -6.72 -8.26
C PRO A 124 0.53 -7.34 -9.34
N PHE A 125 0.80 -8.59 -9.74
CA PHE A 125 0.08 -9.24 -10.82
C PHE A 125 -0.45 -10.60 -10.40
N PHE A 126 -1.50 -11.04 -11.08
CA PHE A 126 -1.96 -12.42 -11.06
C PHE A 126 -1.94 -13.01 -12.46
N SER A 127 -1.85 -14.33 -12.54
CA SER A 127 -1.94 -15.06 -13.80
C SER A 127 -3.07 -16.09 -13.74
N ALA A 128 -3.65 -16.33 -14.92
CA ALA A 128 -4.61 -17.41 -15.14
C ALA A 128 -4.23 -18.15 -16.41
N PRO A 129 -4.15 -19.50 -16.38
CA PRO A 129 -3.85 -20.29 -17.58
C PRO A 129 -4.91 -20.08 -18.66
N LEU A 130 -4.48 -19.94 -19.92
CA LEU A 130 -5.41 -19.81 -21.02
C LEU A 130 -6.07 -21.16 -21.36
N PRO A 131 -7.28 -21.14 -21.93
CA PRO A 131 -7.81 -22.33 -22.62
C PRO A 131 -6.82 -22.79 -23.71
N PRO A 132 -6.85 -24.07 -24.11
CA PRO A 132 -5.95 -24.56 -25.15
C PRO A 132 -5.99 -23.69 -26.40
N ILE A 133 -4.84 -23.17 -26.82
CA ILE A 133 -4.69 -22.33 -28.01
C ILE A 133 -4.16 -23.17 -29.16
N GLY A 134 -4.95 -23.24 -30.24
CA GLY A 134 -4.61 -23.98 -31.46
C GLY A 134 -4.15 -23.09 -32.61
N PRO A 135 -3.76 -23.68 -33.76
CA PRO A 135 -3.42 -22.94 -34.97
C PRO A 135 -4.60 -22.16 -35.57
N SER A 136 -5.83 -22.58 -35.26
CA SER A 136 -7.07 -21.95 -35.69
C SER A 136 -7.46 -20.75 -34.82
N THR A 137 -6.87 -20.59 -33.63
CA THR A 137 -7.22 -19.52 -32.69
C THR A 137 -6.76 -18.17 -33.23
N VAL A 138 -7.69 -17.24 -33.37
CA VAL A 138 -7.45 -15.89 -33.93
C VAL A 138 -7.47 -14.81 -32.88
N ALA A 139 -8.11 -15.05 -31.73
CA ALA A 139 -8.17 -14.06 -30.64
C ALA A 139 -8.33 -14.75 -29.28
N VAL A 140 -7.84 -14.08 -28.26
CA VAL A 140 -8.15 -14.36 -26.86
C VAL A 140 -9.00 -13.22 -26.32
N ILE A 141 -10.07 -13.54 -25.61
CA ILE A 141 -10.96 -12.57 -25.00
C ILE A 141 -10.95 -12.83 -23.49
N ALA A 142 -10.62 -11.79 -22.73
CA ALA A 142 -10.77 -11.78 -21.28
C ALA A 142 -12.05 -11.01 -20.91
N ARG A 143 -13.02 -11.69 -20.31
CA ARG A 143 -14.23 -11.10 -19.74
C ARG A 143 -14.02 -10.98 -18.24
N ILE A 144 -13.96 -9.76 -17.72
CA ILE A 144 -13.72 -9.45 -16.31
C ILE A 144 -15.03 -8.90 -15.72
N GLU A 145 -15.57 -9.63 -14.76
CA GLU A 145 -16.81 -9.26 -14.09
C GLU A 145 -16.53 -8.46 -12.81
N ARG A 146 -17.17 -7.32 -12.70
CA ARG A 146 -17.12 -6.42 -11.55
C ARG A 146 -15.70 -6.13 -11.05
N PRO A 147 -14.81 -5.59 -11.90
CA PRO A 147 -13.50 -5.13 -11.45
C PRO A 147 -13.63 -3.98 -10.45
N TRP A 148 -12.81 -3.95 -9.41
CA TRP A 148 -12.84 -2.93 -8.38
C TRP A 148 -11.86 -1.78 -8.61
N ILE A 149 -10.82 -2.00 -9.39
CA ILE A 149 -9.78 -1.00 -9.67
C ILE A 149 -9.48 -0.95 -11.17
N GLU A 150 -9.24 0.26 -11.67
CA GLU A 150 -8.90 0.49 -13.09
C GLU A 150 -7.59 -0.19 -13.50
N LEU A 151 -6.65 -0.31 -12.56
CA LEU A 151 -5.36 -0.95 -12.81
C LEU A 151 -5.51 -2.39 -13.31
N THR A 152 -6.51 -3.14 -12.79
CA THR A 152 -6.80 -4.50 -13.26
C THR A 152 -7.22 -4.52 -14.73
N LEU A 153 -7.89 -3.45 -15.21
CA LEU A 153 -8.33 -3.34 -16.59
C LEU A 153 -7.27 -2.75 -17.51
N ASN A 154 -6.36 -1.93 -16.99
CA ASN A 154 -5.42 -1.16 -17.79
C ASN A 154 -4.02 -1.78 -17.85
N HIS A 155 -3.70 -2.72 -16.96
CA HIS A 155 -2.44 -3.45 -16.92
C HIS A 155 -2.69 -4.95 -17.05
N LEU A 156 -2.93 -5.38 -18.30
CA LEU A 156 -3.17 -6.77 -18.65
C LEU A 156 -2.45 -7.11 -19.96
N TRP A 157 -2.03 -8.36 -20.10
CA TRP A 157 -1.36 -8.86 -21.30
C TRP A 157 -1.45 -10.38 -21.40
N LEU A 158 -1.07 -10.90 -22.54
CA LEU A 158 -0.85 -12.33 -22.76
C LEU A 158 0.63 -12.66 -22.61
N ASP A 159 0.92 -13.82 -22.04
CA ASP A 159 2.27 -14.28 -21.71
C ASP A 159 2.51 -15.68 -22.22
N ASP A 160 3.70 -15.95 -22.72
CA ASP A 160 4.12 -17.29 -23.20
C ASP A 160 4.70 -18.16 -22.08
N ALA A 161 4.95 -17.58 -20.91
CA ALA A 161 5.38 -18.33 -19.74
C ALA A 161 4.22 -19.02 -19.02
N PRO A 162 4.36 -20.30 -18.66
CA PRO A 162 3.39 -20.98 -17.82
C PRO A 162 3.40 -20.33 -16.40
N GLY A 163 2.31 -19.70 -16.04
CA GLY A 163 2.20 -18.96 -14.77
C GLY A 163 2.42 -17.45 -14.89
N GLY A 164 2.75 -16.98 -16.09
CA GLY A 164 2.94 -15.57 -16.39
C GLY A 164 4.27 -15.00 -15.89
N SER A 165 4.67 -13.88 -16.45
CA SER A 165 5.83 -13.11 -16.05
C SER A 165 5.41 -11.83 -15.34
N GLY A 166 6.16 -11.48 -14.31
CA GLY A 166 5.95 -10.24 -13.56
C GLY A 166 6.96 -9.16 -13.90
N TRP A 167 7.30 -8.38 -12.92
CA TRP A 167 8.35 -7.38 -13.04
C TRP A 167 9.73 -8.02 -13.25
N PRO A 168 10.65 -7.31 -13.95
CA PRO A 168 12.03 -7.75 -14.06
C PRO A 168 12.65 -7.99 -12.69
N ILE A 169 13.53 -8.98 -12.60
CA ILE A 169 14.17 -9.37 -11.35
C ILE A 169 14.89 -8.20 -10.67
N ALA A 170 15.46 -7.28 -11.45
CA ALA A 170 16.11 -6.08 -10.94
C ALA A 170 15.13 -5.21 -10.13
N MET A 171 13.89 -5.03 -10.62
CA MET A 171 12.86 -4.26 -9.91
C MET A 171 12.44 -4.95 -8.61
N VAL A 172 12.25 -6.26 -8.66
CA VAL A 172 11.95 -7.05 -7.45
C VAL A 172 13.07 -6.96 -6.43
N THR A 173 14.33 -7.00 -6.88
CA THR A 173 15.50 -6.86 -6.02
C THR A 173 15.54 -5.48 -5.34
N VAL A 174 15.33 -4.39 -6.09
CA VAL A 174 15.28 -3.03 -5.52
C VAL A 174 14.20 -2.93 -4.45
N LEU A 175 13.01 -3.46 -4.73
CA LEU A 175 11.90 -3.43 -3.75
C LEU A 175 12.17 -4.33 -2.54
N ALA A 176 12.82 -5.48 -2.73
CA ALA A 176 13.26 -6.33 -1.63
C ALA A 176 14.31 -5.62 -0.75
N MET A 177 15.23 -4.86 -1.36
CA MET A 177 16.16 -4.00 -0.62
C MET A 177 15.42 -2.91 0.18
N VAL A 178 14.40 -2.28 -0.40
CA VAL A 178 13.54 -1.31 0.33
C VAL A 178 12.87 -1.97 1.53
N CYS A 179 12.33 -3.18 1.38
CA CYS A 179 11.79 -3.96 2.51
C CYS A 179 12.86 -4.23 3.57
N GLY A 180 14.08 -4.58 3.18
CA GLY A 180 15.21 -4.76 4.09
C GLY A 180 15.57 -3.47 4.85
N ILE A 181 15.59 -2.34 4.15
CA ILE A 181 15.83 -1.03 4.77
C ILE A 181 14.73 -0.67 5.79
N LEU A 182 13.46 -1.00 5.49
CA LEU A 182 12.35 -0.75 6.41
C LEU A 182 12.40 -1.62 7.69
N LEU A 183 13.07 -2.76 7.65
CA LEU A 183 13.29 -3.57 8.85
C LEU A 183 14.17 -2.86 9.89
N VAL A 184 15.14 -2.05 9.45
CA VAL A 184 16.05 -1.34 10.36
C VAL A 184 15.29 -0.39 11.30
N PRO A 185 14.47 0.59 10.81
CA PRO A 185 13.71 1.43 11.73
C PRO A 185 12.66 0.64 12.51
N LEU A 186 12.12 -0.46 11.97
CA LEU A 186 11.19 -1.31 12.72
C LEU A 186 11.87 -1.91 13.96
N LEU A 187 13.05 -2.53 13.80
CA LEU A 187 13.81 -3.10 14.90
C LEU A 187 14.29 -2.05 15.90
N LEU A 188 14.82 -0.92 15.40
CA LEU A 188 15.28 0.17 16.24
C LEU A 188 14.13 0.77 17.07
N ASN A 189 12.96 1.00 16.48
CA ASN A 189 11.81 1.52 17.22
C ASN A 189 11.26 0.48 18.20
N ALA A 190 11.29 -0.81 17.87
CA ALA A 190 10.91 -1.86 18.81
C ALA A 190 11.84 -1.87 20.05
N ALA A 191 13.16 -1.81 19.83
CA ALA A 191 14.14 -1.70 20.91
C ALA A 191 13.97 -0.41 21.70
N PHE A 192 13.69 0.71 21.02
CA PHE A 192 13.45 2.01 21.65
C PHE A 192 12.19 1.99 22.53
N TYR A 193 11.11 1.35 22.05
CA TYR A 193 9.88 1.18 22.82
C TYR A 193 10.10 0.37 24.08
N TRP A 194 10.94 -0.65 24.02
CA TRP A 194 11.30 -1.46 25.19
C TRP A 194 12.02 -0.62 26.26
N ALA A 195 12.93 0.28 25.83
CA ALA A 195 13.68 1.16 26.75
C ALA A 195 12.83 2.34 27.27
N MET A 196 11.97 2.90 26.40
CA MET A 196 11.16 4.08 26.69
C MET A 196 9.77 3.92 26.07
N PRO A 197 8.76 3.40 26.80
CA PRO A 197 7.42 3.13 26.27
C PRO A 197 6.64 4.44 26.04
N GLN A 198 6.85 5.04 24.88
CA GLN A 198 6.15 6.25 24.46
C GLN A 198 5.08 5.92 23.40
N ARG A 199 3.90 6.56 23.48
CA ARG A 199 2.78 6.30 22.57
C ARG A 199 3.12 6.57 21.11
N TYR A 200 3.85 7.63 20.80
CA TYR A 200 4.24 7.97 19.44
C TYR A 200 5.14 6.89 18.80
N VAL A 201 5.94 6.17 19.60
CA VAL A 201 6.77 5.06 19.10
C VAL A 201 5.89 3.90 18.64
N VAL A 202 4.78 3.61 19.34
CA VAL A 202 3.81 2.59 18.91
C VAL A 202 3.18 2.95 17.57
N TRP A 203 2.80 4.20 17.40
CA TRP A 203 2.24 4.66 16.11
C TRP A 203 3.26 4.62 14.98
N HIS A 204 4.51 4.94 15.29
CA HIS A 204 5.60 4.83 14.32
C HIS A 204 5.87 3.37 13.94
N LEU A 205 5.87 2.45 14.91
CA LEU A 205 5.96 1.01 14.66
C LEU A 205 4.81 0.52 13.77
N LEU A 206 3.57 0.94 14.08
CA LEU A 206 2.41 0.62 13.24
C LEU A 206 2.58 1.14 11.82
N MET A 207 3.04 2.37 11.64
CA MET A 207 3.27 2.98 10.33
C MET A 207 4.35 2.22 9.54
N VAL A 208 5.50 1.95 10.15
CA VAL A 208 6.62 1.26 9.47
C VAL A 208 6.25 -0.19 9.14
N SER A 209 5.63 -0.92 10.08
CA SER A 209 5.20 -2.30 9.83
C SER A 209 4.14 -2.37 8.72
N SER A 210 3.20 -1.43 8.71
CA SER A 210 2.18 -1.34 7.66
C SER A 210 2.79 -1.03 6.30
N THR A 211 3.78 -0.12 6.25
CA THR A 211 4.54 0.18 5.02
C THR A 211 5.29 -1.06 4.54
N LEU A 212 5.90 -1.81 5.45
CA LEU A 212 6.61 -3.04 5.12
C LEU A 212 5.66 -4.10 4.56
N VAL A 213 4.50 -4.31 5.19
CA VAL A 213 3.47 -5.23 4.69
C VAL A 213 2.98 -4.81 3.30
N GLN A 214 2.72 -3.52 3.11
CA GLN A 214 2.30 -2.99 1.82
C GLN A 214 3.37 -3.21 0.73
N ALA A 215 4.62 -2.86 1.02
CA ALA A 215 5.73 -3.09 0.10
C ALA A 215 5.92 -4.58 -0.21
N ALA A 216 5.89 -5.45 0.80
CA ALA A 216 6.02 -6.90 0.63
C ALA A 216 4.84 -7.51 -0.16
N THR A 217 3.63 -6.95 -0.01
CA THR A 217 2.48 -7.36 -0.82
C THR A 217 2.65 -6.93 -2.28
N LEU A 218 3.04 -5.68 -2.53
CA LEU A 218 3.23 -5.17 -3.88
C LEU A 218 4.37 -5.88 -4.64
N THR A 219 5.44 -6.23 -3.94
CA THR A 219 6.57 -6.94 -4.54
C THR A 219 6.33 -8.41 -4.83
N GLY A 220 5.27 -8.99 -4.23
CA GLY A 220 5.04 -10.42 -4.29
C GLY A 220 5.87 -11.24 -3.29
N LEU A 221 6.53 -10.60 -2.32
CA LEU A 221 7.28 -11.30 -1.26
C LEU A 221 6.34 -12.04 -0.29
N ILE A 222 5.15 -11.47 -0.01
CA ILE A 222 4.18 -12.14 0.88
C ILE A 222 3.77 -13.51 0.32
N PRO A 223 3.30 -13.65 -0.94
CA PRO A 223 2.95 -14.97 -1.46
C PRO A 223 4.15 -15.93 -1.57
N LEU A 224 5.36 -15.42 -1.67
CA LEU A 224 6.58 -16.24 -1.66
C LEU A 224 6.87 -16.82 -0.27
N LEU A 225 6.65 -16.03 0.80
CA LEU A 225 6.94 -16.41 2.17
C LEU A 225 5.78 -17.12 2.86
N LEU A 226 4.55 -16.72 2.53
CA LEU A 226 3.31 -17.19 3.15
C LEU A 226 2.32 -17.57 2.03
N PRO A 227 1.95 -18.84 1.89
CA PRO A 227 0.99 -19.29 0.87
C PRO A 227 -0.44 -18.92 1.26
N LEU A 228 -0.72 -17.62 1.37
CA LEU A 228 -2.04 -17.11 1.69
C LEU A 228 -2.95 -17.11 0.45
N PRO A 229 -4.24 -17.42 0.60
CA PRO A 229 -5.23 -17.23 -0.46
C PRO A 229 -5.22 -15.79 -0.98
N PHE A 230 -5.48 -15.61 -2.29
CA PHE A 230 -5.39 -14.30 -2.95
C PHE A 230 -6.28 -13.23 -2.29
N ALA A 231 -7.49 -13.60 -1.88
CA ALA A 231 -8.40 -12.70 -1.16
C ALA A 231 -7.80 -12.13 0.13
N TRP A 232 -7.08 -12.96 0.89
CA TRP A 232 -6.40 -12.52 2.13
C TRP A 232 -5.24 -11.57 1.86
N GLN A 233 -4.52 -11.76 0.75
CA GLN A 233 -3.43 -10.84 0.36
C GLN A 233 -3.98 -9.45 0.02
N ILE A 234 -5.11 -9.38 -0.66
CA ILE A 234 -5.79 -8.10 -0.94
C ILE A 234 -6.28 -7.47 0.37
N ALA A 235 -6.92 -8.23 1.24
CA ALA A 235 -7.37 -7.72 2.53
C ALA A 235 -6.20 -7.21 3.38
N ALA A 236 -5.07 -7.92 3.41
CA ALA A 236 -3.86 -7.49 4.11
C ALA A 236 -3.31 -6.18 3.53
N SER A 237 -3.34 -6.00 2.20
CA SER A 237 -2.98 -4.75 1.54
C SER A 237 -3.88 -3.59 1.98
N ASP A 238 -5.21 -3.78 1.94
CA ASP A 238 -6.17 -2.73 2.31
C ASP A 238 -6.06 -2.35 3.78
N ILE A 239 -5.95 -3.35 4.68
CA ILE A 239 -5.80 -3.13 6.12
C ILE A 239 -4.47 -2.43 6.42
N SER A 240 -3.37 -2.86 5.79
CA SER A 240 -2.07 -2.21 6.00
C SER A 240 -2.07 -0.77 5.52
N PHE A 241 -2.75 -0.46 4.43
CA PHE A 241 -2.90 0.90 3.94
C PHE A 241 -3.69 1.79 4.92
N ALA A 242 -4.78 1.27 5.47
CA ALA A 242 -5.54 1.97 6.51
C ALA A 242 -4.70 2.20 7.78
N ALA A 243 -3.99 1.17 8.22
CA ALA A 243 -3.13 1.24 9.40
C ALA A 243 -1.95 2.20 9.22
N LEU A 244 -1.38 2.27 8.00
CA LEU A 244 -0.35 3.26 7.64
C LEU A 244 -0.88 4.69 7.80
N THR A 245 -2.05 4.96 7.21
CA THR A 245 -2.67 6.30 7.24
C THR A 245 -3.06 6.71 8.66
N ALA A 246 -3.70 5.81 9.41
CA ALA A 246 -4.08 6.03 10.80
C ALA A 246 -2.85 6.20 11.70
N GLY A 247 -1.83 5.36 11.51
CA GLY A 247 -0.56 5.42 12.21
C GLY A 247 0.15 6.75 12.00
N ALA A 248 0.20 7.26 10.76
CA ALA A 248 0.80 8.55 10.44
C ALA A 248 0.09 9.72 11.14
N LEU A 249 -1.25 9.74 11.11
CA LEU A 249 -2.05 10.76 11.80
C LEU A 249 -1.85 10.73 13.31
N MET A 250 -1.89 9.53 13.91
CA MET A 250 -1.74 9.35 15.34
C MET A 250 -0.30 9.61 15.80
N PHE A 251 0.70 9.24 14.99
CA PHE A 251 2.09 9.59 15.23
C PHE A 251 2.28 11.11 15.31
N MET A 252 1.84 11.84 14.30
CA MET A 252 1.96 13.30 14.27
C MET A 252 1.20 13.96 15.43
N ARG A 253 0.00 13.45 15.76
CA ARG A 253 -0.81 13.95 16.88
C ARG A 253 -0.11 13.82 18.24
N ASP A 254 0.60 12.71 18.47
CA ASP A 254 1.22 12.42 19.76
C ASP A 254 2.70 12.87 19.82
N TRP A 255 3.34 13.06 18.65
CA TRP A 255 4.72 13.54 18.55
C TRP A 255 4.82 15.06 18.69
N ILE A 256 3.87 15.81 18.13
CA ILE A 256 3.83 17.26 18.29
C ILE A 256 3.29 17.59 19.69
N GLU A 257 3.94 18.55 20.36
CA GLU A 257 3.52 19.02 21.67
C GLU A 257 2.04 19.39 21.72
N PRO A 258 1.28 18.96 22.74
CA PRO A 258 -0.18 19.20 22.83
C PRO A 258 -0.58 20.68 22.76
N THR A 259 0.28 21.56 23.26
CA THR A 259 0.09 23.02 23.29
C THR A 259 0.23 23.67 21.93
N MET A 260 0.98 23.02 21.00
CA MET A 260 1.22 23.53 19.65
C MET A 260 0.10 23.19 18.68
N LEU A 261 -0.57 22.05 18.88
CA LEU A 261 -1.74 21.64 18.11
C LEU A 261 -3.00 22.00 18.88
N GLY A 262 -3.83 22.87 18.32
CA GLY A 262 -5.13 23.17 18.93
C GLY A 262 -6.02 21.92 19.08
N PRO A 263 -6.93 21.89 20.06
CA PRO A 263 -7.76 20.72 20.35
C PRO A 263 -8.62 20.26 19.16
N ARG A 264 -9.09 21.19 18.35
CA ARG A 264 -9.90 20.89 17.15
C ARG A 264 -9.10 20.08 16.11
N LEU A 265 -7.85 20.47 15.84
CA LEU A 265 -7.00 19.76 14.88
C LEU A 265 -6.65 18.35 15.40
N ARG A 266 -6.36 18.19 16.68
CA ARG A 266 -6.12 16.89 17.31
C ARG A 266 -7.34 15.97 17.23
N GLN A 267 -8.54 16.50 17.42
CA GLN A 267 -9.79 15.75 17.27
C GLN A 267 -10.04 15.37 15.82
N ALA A 268 -9.81 16.31 14.87
CA ALA A 268 -9.95 16.02 13.45
C ALA A 268 -9.01 14.89 12.97
N MET A 269 -7.75 14.89 13.44
CA MET A 269 -6.80 13.82 13.12
C MET A 269 -7.27 12.46 13.67
N LEU A 270 -7.80 12.42 14.90
CA LEU A 270 -8.36 11.19 15.48
C LEU A 270 -9.59 10.72 14.71
N ALA A 271 -10.52 11.62 14.42
CA ALA A 271 -11.73 11.30 13.68
C ALA A 271 -11.40 10.77 12.29
N GLN A 272 -10.44 11.39 11.60
CA GLN A 272 -9.97 10.93 10.29
C GLN A 272 -9.29 9.57 10.36
N ALA A 273 -8.48 9.29 11.39
CA ALA A 273 -7.85 7.99 11.58
C ALA A 273 -8.90 6.89 11.77
N ILE A 274 -9.91 7.12 12.62
CA ILE A 274 -11.00 6.18 12.85
C ILE A 274 -11.84 6.01 11.58
N CYS A 275 -12.22 7.09 10.93
CA CYS A 275 -12.98 7.07 9.68
C CYS A 275 -12.22 6.28 8.60
N GLY A 276 -10.92 6.52 8.44
CA GLY A 276 -10.08 5.81 7.48
C GLY A 276 -10.05 4.30 7.72
N VAL A 277 -9.91 3.87 8.98
CA VAL A 277 -9.94 2.44 9.33
C VAL A 277 -11.31 1.83 9.03
N ILE A 278 -12.41 2.50 9.38
CA ILE A 278 -13.77 2.02 9.12
C ILE A 278 -14.01 1.90 7.61
N LEU A 279 -13.72 2.94 6.82
CA LEU A 279 -13.94 2.93 5.38
C LEU A 279 -13.11 1.86 4.67
N SER A 280 -11.84 1.71 5.04
CA SER A 280 -10.99 0.65 4.48
C SER A 280 -11.47 -0.75 4.88
N SER A 281 -11.98 -0.92 6.10
CA SER A 281 -12.58 -2.20 6.53
C SER A 281 -13.84 -2.53 5.72
N LEU A 282 -14.69 -1.54 5.44
CA LEU A 282 -15.87 -1.73 4.59
C LEU A 282 -15.49 -2.14 3.16
N ILE A 283 -14.43 -1.53 2.60
CA ILE A 283 -13.88 -1.94 1.30
C ILE A 283 -13.35 -3.37 1.38
N SER A 284 -12.63 -3.70 2.47
CA SER A 284 -12.04 -5.03 2.67
C SER A 284 -13.09 -6.14 2.79
N LEU A 285 -14.26 -5.85 3.31
CA LEU A 285 -15.40 -6.79 3.39
C LEU A 285 -15.99 -7.12 2.01
N SER A 286 -15.58 -6.42 0.94
CA SER A 286 -16.01 -6.67 -0.44
C SER A 286 -17.54 -6.65 -0.63
N LEU A 287 -18.23 -5.81 0.12
CA LEU A 287 -19.67 -5.69 -0.02
C LEU A 287 -20.03 -5.13 -1.41
N PRO A 288 -20.91 -5.76 -2.18
CA PRO A 288 -21.26 -5.31 -3.53
C PRO A 288 -21.68 -3.84 -3.60
N MET A 289 -22.36 -3.36 -2.54
CA MET A 289 -22.81 -1.97 -2.44
C MET A 289 -21.66 -0.95 -2.32
N THR A 290 -20.47 -1.35 -1.86
CA THR A 290 -19.32 -0.44 -1.68
C THR A 290 -18.51 -0.27 -2.97
N ARG A 291 -18.66 -1.17 -3.95
CA ARG A 291 -17.90 -1.16 -5.20
C ARG A 291 -17.96 0.16 -5.97
N PRO A 292 -19.14 0.73 -6.29
CA PRO A 292 -19.24 1.95 -7.07
C PRO A 292 -18.58 3.15 -6.36
N PHE A 293 -18.44 3.08 -5.04
CA PHE A 293 -17.86 4.14 -4.21
C PHE A 293 -16.42 3.84 -3.78
N ALA A 294 -15.85 2.68 -4.13
CA ALA A 294 -14.55 2.23 -3.63
C ALA A 294 -13.43 3.27 -3.84
N ILE A 295 -13.36 3.88 -5.03
CA ILE A 295 -12.39 4.94 -5.33
C ILE A 295 -12.67 6.19 -4.49
N GLY A 296 -13.92 6.61 -4.40
CA GLY A 296 -14.33 7.75 -3.58
C GLY A 296 -14.01 7.54 -2.10
N LEU A 297 -14.29 6.33 -1.58
CA LEU A 297 -13.96 5.95 -0.21
C LEU A 297 -12.45 5.97 0.03
N LEU A 298 -11.65 5.51 -0.93
CA LEU A 298 -10.18 5.58 -0.86
C LEU A 298 -9.71 7.05 -0.82
N HIS A 299 -10.25 7.91 -1.66
CA HIS A 299 -9.91 9.34 -1.64
C HIS A 299 -10.32 10.00 -0.32
N LEU A 300 -11.48 9.64 0.26
CA LEU A 300 -11.91 10.14 1.56
C LEU A 300 -11.01 9.68 2.72
N THR A 301 -10.30 8.58 2.57
CA THR A 301 -9.31 8.15 3.58
C THR A 301 -7.99 8.89 3.44
N VAL A 302 -7.51 9.09 2.22
CA VAL A 302 -6.14 9.56 1.94
C VAL A 302 -6.05 11.08 1.87
N LEU A 303 -6.89 11.73 1.06
CA LEU A 303 -6.77 13.17 0.82
C LEU A 303 -6.95 14.02 2.09
N PRO A 304 -7.98 13.80 2.93
CA PRO A 304 -8.10 14.53 4.17
C PRO A 304 -6.95 14.24 5.15
N ALA A 305 -6.42 13.01 5.16
CA ALA A 305 -5.28 12.67 6.00
C ALA A 305 -4.04 13.46 5.58
N ILE A 306 -3.74 13.55 4.29
CA ILE A 306 -2.64 14.36 3.76
C ILE A 306 -2.81 15.84 4.16
N VAL A 307 -4.01 16.40 3.95
CA VAL A 307 -4.29 17.79 4.32
C VAL A 307 -4.10 18.02 5.81
N LEU A 308 -4.58 17.11 6.67
CA LEU A 308 -4.42 17.21 8.11
C LEU A 308 -2.96 17.11 8.55
N LEU A 309 -2.16 16.25 7.92
CA LEU A 309 -0.72 16.14 8.20
C LEU A 309 0.01 17.44 7.84
N PHE A 310 -0.25 18.01 6.67
CA PHE A 310 0.33 19.30 6.29
C PHE A 310 -0.15 20.44 7.17
N ALA A 311 -1.44 20.49 7.53
CA ALA A 311 -1.98 21.47 8.45
C ALA A 311 -1.32 21.37 9.83
N ALA A 312 -1.13 20.15 10.35
CA ALA A 312 -0.46 19.91 11.62
C ALA A 312 0.98 20.42 11.60
N MET A 313 1.74 20.14 10.55
CA MET A 313 3.10 20.64 10.37
C MET A 313 3.15 22.18 10.29
N ALA A 314 2.25 22.78 9.49
CA ALA A 314 2.19 24.21 9.31
C ALA A 314 1.83 24.93 10.62
N VAL A 315 0.85 24.42 11.37
CA VAL A 315 0.44 24.97 12.68
C VAL A 315 1.55 24.83 13.70
N ALA A 316 2.20 23.67 13.78
CA ALA A 316 3.32 23.43 14.68
C ALA A 316 4.48 24.39 14.37
N TRP A 317 4.78 24.60 13.08
CA TRP A 317 5.83 25.56 12.69
C TRP A 317 5.46 26.99 13.08
N ARG A 318 4.24 27.44 12.78
CA ARG A 318 3.79 28.80 13.14
C ARG A 318 3.80 29.06 14.65
N ASN A 319 3.52 28.04 15.43
CA ASN A 319 3.51 28.13 16.89
C ASN A 319 4.90 27.93 17.52
N GLY A 320 5.97 27.91 16.72
CA GLY A 320 7.34 27.85 17.19
C GLY A 320 7.76 26.47 17.72
N SER A 321 7.16 25.40 17.24
CA SER A 321 7.59 24.05 17.58
C SER A 321 9.08 23.87 17.27
N ARG A 322 9.84 23.42 18.27
CA ARG A 322 11.30 23.21 18.17
C ARG A 322 11.70 21.99 17.30
N LEU A 323 10.74 21.33 16.67
CA LEU A 323 10.96 20.18 15.80
C LEU A 323 11.90 20.45 14.60
N GLY A 324 12.10 21.72 14.24
CA GLY A 324 13.07 22.15 13.21
C GLY A 324 14.20 23.04 13.73
N ALA A 325 14.15 23.49 14.97
CA ALA A 325 15.21 24.30 15.54
C ALA A 325 16.34 23.36 16.01
N VAL A 326 17.37 23.23 15.19
CA VAL A 326 18.70 22.92 15.71
C VAL A 326 18.94 23.91 16.85
N PRO A 327 19.18 23.45 18.11
CA PRO A 327 19.46 24.37 19.17
C PRO A 327 20.66 25.21 18.72
N ASP A 328 20.40 26.47 18.41
CA ASP A 328 21.45 27.45 18.21
C ASP A 328 22.08 27.56 19.59
N ARG A 329 23.12 26.77 19.78
CA ARG A 329 24.03 26.92 20.94
C ARG A 329 24.76 28.24 20.77
N ARG A 330 24.04 29.33 20.79
CA ARG A 330 24.63 30.56 21.29
C ARG A 330 24.86 30.30 22.77
N VAL A 331 26.05 29.84 23.05
CA VAL A 331 26.64 29.96 24.36
C VAL A 331 26.51 31.46 24.69
N GLU A 332 25.49 31.83 25.44
CA GLU A 332 25.50 33.12 26.09
C GLU A 332 26.82 33.19 26.87
N PRO A 333 27.68 34.14 26.53
CA PRO A 333 28.86 34.36 27.37
C PRO A 333 28.27 34.70 28.75
N ARG A 334 28.46 33.82 29.72
CA ARG A 334 28.25 34.08 31.11
C ARG A 334 29.05 35.31 31.43
N ALA A 335 28.41 36.50 31.33
CA ALA A 335 28.94 37.75 31.84
C ALA A 335 29.26 37.53 33.30
N GLY A 336 30.56 37.64 33.61
CA GLY A 336 31.07 37.55 34.94
C GLY A 336 30.32 38.51 35.87
N GLY A 337 29.47 37.96 36.71
CA GLY A 337 28.78 38.66 37.77
C GLY A 337 29.64 38.57 39.01
N ARG A 338 30.06 39.70 39.42
CA ARG A 338 30.73 40.07 40.71
C ARG A 338 30.18 39.32 41.89
N ALA A 339 31.12 38.96 42.74
CA ALA A 339 30.92 38.61 44.12
C ALA A 339 29.97 39.59 44.87
N ASP A 340 28.92 39.02 45.49
CA ASP A 340 28.33 39.55 46.69
C ASP A 340 28.33 38.39 47.71
N ALA A 341 29.32 38.52 48.59
CA ALA A 341 29.36 37.89 49.89
C ALA A 341 28.22 38.44 50.73
N ASP A 342 27.78 37.68 51.68
CA ASP A 342 26.81 37.95 52.70
C ASP A 342 25.34 37.77 52.42
N ARG A 343 24.91 36.54 52.76
CA ARG A 343 23.72 36.32 53.60
C ARG A 343 23.66 34.90 54.17
N GLN A 344 24.02 34.91 55.42
CA GLN A 344 23.69 34.02 56.53
C GLN A 344 22.62 32.96 56.31
N LEU A 345 23.03 31.71 56.61
CA LEU A 345 22.18 30.58 56.96
C LEU A 345 21.32 30.89 58.20
N PRO A 346 20.15 30.33 58.32
CA PRO A 346 19.83 29.56 59.51
C PRO A 346 19.49 28.12 59.24
N ALA A 347 20.21 27.27 59.95
CA ALA A 347 19.89 25.91 60.20
C ALA A 347 18.48 25.76 60.79
N ARG A 348 17.65 24.89 60.25
CA ARG A 348 16.57 24.29 61.06
C ARG A 348 16.22 22.88 60.48
N ARG A 349 16.65 21.93 61.28
CA ARG A 349 15.94 20.77 61.85
C ARG A 349 15.51 19.69 60.91
N VAL A 350 16.33 18.69 60.97
CA VAL A 350 15.98 17.28 60.90
C VAL A 350 14.79 16.97 61.81
N ALA A 351 13.76 16.36 61.27
CA ALA A 351 12.80 15.61 62.06
C ALA A 351 12.53 14.29 61.33
N GLN A 352 13.15 13.27 61.84
CA GLN A 352 12.77 11.89 61.75
C GLN A 352 11.26 11.69 61.98
N ARG A 353 10.61 10.96 61.14
CA ARG A 353 9.54 10.05 61.54
C ARG A 353 9.74 8.74 60.86
N SER A 354 10.44 7.87 61.59
CA SER A 354 10.37 6.43 61.46
C SER A 354 9.07 5.92 62.06
N ALA A 355 8.71 4.78 61.57
CA ALA A 355 8.03 3.70 62.23
C ALA A 355 6.49 3.60 62.14
N ALA A 356 6.16 2.45 61.71
CA ALA A 356 5.10 1.58 62.19
C ALA A 356 3.74 1.66 61.48
N CYS A 357 3.41 0.69 60.68
CA CYS A 357 2.51 -0.33 61.17
C CYS A 357 2.53 -1.57 60.26
N VAL A 358 3.04 -2.59 60.84
CA VAL A 358 2.91 -4.01 60.46
C VAL A 358 1.50 -4.44 60.87
N SER A 359 0.94 -5.39 60.11
CA SER A 359 0.06 -6.40 60.60
C SER A 359 -1.44 -6.40 60.23
N CYS A 360 -1.80 -7.57 59.79
CA CYS A 360 -3.16 -8.22 59.86
C CYS A 360 -4.14 -7.86 58.75
N ARG A 361 -4.64 -8.78 57.92
CA ARG A 361 -5.18 -10.12 58.33
C ARG A 361 -5.46 -10.93 57.09
N ALA A 362 -5.15 -12.20 57.19
CA ALA A 362 -5.70 -13.30 56.43
C ALA A 362 -7.21 -13.47 56.72
N GLY A 363 -7.95 -14.07 55.82
CA GLY A 363 -9.26 -14.63 56.11
C GLY A 363 -10.19 -14.74 54.91
N VAL A 364 -10.19 -15.91 54.30
CA VAL A 364 -11.34 -16.82 54.17
C VAL A 364 -12.57 -16.28 53.42
N ARG A 365 -12.80 -16.67 52.24
CA ARG A 365 -13.58 -17.81 51.72
C ARG A 365 -13.49 -17.95 50.22
#